data_5d639ad86aa9cbcc452bfcd4a3133474
#
_entry.id   5d639ad86aa9cbcc452bfcd4a3133474
#
_cell.length_a   1.000
_cell.length_b   1.000
_cell.length_c   1.000
_cell.angle_alpha   90.00
_cell.angle_beta   90.00
_cell.angle_gamma   90.00
#
_symmetry.space_group_name_H-M   'P 1'
#
loop_
_entity.id
_entity.type
_entity.pdbx_description
1 polymer ?
#
loop_
_entity_poly.entity_id
_entity_poly.type
_entity_poly.pdbx_seq_one_letter_code
_entity_poly.pdbx_strand_id
1 'polypeptide(L)'
;PKPPDLATLDPPLAGGGMSSPSSNDMTAANAQSPAMPVVNFVPLRGDFARGIFASVYTRAVEGMSLEDYRKLYEEYYAESPFVFHSSEGISMKEVVNTNKGLVHVELHEGYVHIASCIDNLVKGAAGQAVQNMNLMFGLPEDTGLRLKPSAF
;
A
#
# COMPACT_ATOMS: atom_id res chain seq x y z
N PRO A 1 -15.76 6.06 7.56
CA PRO A 1 -15.45 7.49 7.41
C PRO A 1 -15.75 7.91 5.98
N LYS A 2 -16.54 8.99 5.85
CA LYS A 2 -16.93 9.55 4.56
C LYS A 2 -15.69 10.09 3.84
N PRO A 3 -15.47 9.83 2.53
CA PRO A 3 -14.35 10.41 1.80
C PRO A 3 -14.42 11.94 1.80
N PRO A 4 -13.28 12.64 1.76
CA PRO A 4 -13.24 14.10 1.74
C PRO A 4 -13.94 14.63 0.48
N ASP A 5 -14.71 15.71 0.67
CA ASP A 5 -15.47 16.38 -0.38
C ASP A 5 -14.51 17.09 -1.33
N LEU A 6 -14.44 16.66 -2.56
CA LEU A 6 -13.56 17.22 -3.61
C LEU A 6 -13.95 18.63 -4.06
N ALA A 7 -15.06 19.19 -3.54
CA ALA A 7 -15.56 20.51 -3.91
C ALA A 7 -14.90 21.69 -3.17
N THR A 8 -13.96 21.45 -2.24
CA THR A 8 -13.31 22.51 -1.44
C THR A 8 -11.84 22.78 -1.78
N LEU A 9 -11.38 22.37 -2.97
CA LEU A 9 -10.07 22.79 -3.45
C LEU A 9 -10.19 24.13 -4.16
N ASP A 10 -9.92 25.22 -3.44
CA ASP A 10 -9.81 26.54 -4.02
C ASP A 10 -8.68 26.59 -5.06
N PRO A 11 -8.91 27.25 -6.23
CA PRO A 11 -7.86 27.42 -7.22
C PRO A 11 -6.77 28.41 -6.69
N PRO A 12 -5.51 28.26 -7.11
CA PRO A 12 -4.43 29.13 -6.65
C PRO A 12 -4.66 30.56 -7.13
N LEU A 13 -4.68 31.50 -6.19
CA LEU A 13 -4.75 32.94 -6.49
C LEU A 13 -3.47 33.38 -7.19
N ALA A 14 -3.64 33.92 -8.39
CA ALA A 14 -2.61 34.61 -9.15
C ALA A 14 -2.37 36.02 -8.59
N GLY A 15 -1.11 36.37 -8.37
CA GLY A 15 -0.62 37.75 -8.40
C GLY A 15 -0.55 38.49 -7.06
N GLY A 16 0.64 38.52 -6.45
CA GLY A 16 1.02 39.47 -5.40
C GLY A 16 2.54 39.70 -5.44
N GLY A 17 2.94 40.94 -5.66
CA GLY A 17 4.30 41.40 -6.01
C GLY A 17 5.40 40.96 -5.04
N MET A 18 6.56 40.70 -5.62
CA MET A 18 7.84 40.44 -4.97
C MET A 18 8.34 41.70 -4.25
N SER A 19 8.40 41.69 -2.93
CA SER A 19 9.32 42.50 -2.14
C SER A 19 10.41 41.55 -1.61
N SER A 20 11.65 41.81 -1.96
CA SER A 20 12.82 41.05 -1.47
C SER A 20 12.98 41.22 0.04
N PRO A 21 13.10 40.15 0.84
CA PRO A 21 13.43 40.27 2.24
C PRO A 21 14.92 40.57 2.43
N SER A 22 15.20 41.45 3.39
CA SER A 22 16.52 41.85 3.84
C SER A 22 17.28 40.68 4.51
N SER A 23 18.60 40.71 4.37
CA SER A 23 19.56 39.65 4.66
C SER A 23 19.80 39.30 6.15
N ASN A 24 18.88 39.47 7.07
CA ASN A 24 19.11 39.26 8.51
C ASN A 24 18.10 38.33 9.25
N ASP A 25 17.28 37.57 8.54
CA ASP A 25 16.34 36.63 9.19
C ASP A 25 16.59 35.14 8.81
N MET A 26 17.85 34.72 8.80
CA MET A 26 18.20 33.32 8.51
C MET A 26 18.61 32.50 9.75
N THR A 27 17.85 32.58 10.83
CA THR A 27 18.11 31.72 12.01
C THR A 27 16.86 31.18 12.71
N ALA A 28 15.79 30.84 12.02
CA ALA A 28 14.74 30.05 12.64
C ALA A 28 13.81 29.45 11.58
N ALA A 29 14.15 28.34 10.99
CA ALA A 29 13.22 27.32 10.46
C ALA A 29 14.00 26.18 9.77
N ASN A 30 14.89 25.50 10.48
CA ASN A 30 15.35 24.19 10.03
C ASN A 30 14.50 23.09 10.68
N ALA A 31 13.19 23.18 10.50
CA ALA A 31 12.32 22.01 10.61
C ALA A 31 12.59 21.17 9.36
N GLN A 32 13.56 20.27 9.45
CA GLN A 32 13.83 19.29 8.40
C GLN A 32 12.55 18.53 8.14
N SER A 33 11.94 18.75 6.99
CA SER A 33 10.92 17.84 6.47
C SER A 33 11.50 16.44 6.55
N PRO A 34 10.78 15.43 7.08
CA PRO A 34 11.30 14.09 7.17
C PRO A 34 11.82 13.67 5.79
N ALA A 35 13.09 13.30 5.74
CA ALA A 35 13.70 12.89 4.47
C ALA A 35 12.86 11.77 3.88
N MET A 36 12.45 11.91 2.62
CA MET A 36 11.71 10.86 1.92
C MET A 36 12.53 9.57 1.95
N PRO A 37 11.91 8.43 2.30
CA PRO A 37 12.62 7.17 2.33
C PRO A 37 13.18 6.83 0.94
N VAL A 38 14.43 6.38 0.90
CA VAL A 38 15.03 5.88 -0.34
C VAL A 38 14.48 4.48 -0.61
N VAL A 39 13.81 4.31 -1.75
CA VAL A 39 13.27 3.02 -2.20
C VAL A 39 14.14 2.48 -3.33
N ASN A 40 14.73 1.30 -3.12
CA ASN A 40 15.42 0.56 -4.17
C ASN A 40 14.45 -0.47 -4.75
N PHE A 41 14.06 -0.26 -6.01
CA PHE A 41 13.12 -1.16 -6.71
C PHE A 41 13.88 -2.01 -7.72
N VAL A 42 13.82 -3.34 -7.53
CA VAL A 42 14.47 -4.33 -8.42
C VAL A 42 13.40 -5.27 -8.98
N PRO A 43 12.92 -5.05 -10.22
CA PRO A 43 11.94 -5.94 -10.84
C PRO A 43 12.60 -7.25 -11.28
N LEU A 44 12.00 -8.37 -10.85
CA LEU A 44 12.40 -9.72 -11.26
C LEU A 44 11.29 -10.35 -12.12
N ARG A 45 11.66 -11.26 -13.00
CA ARG A 45 10.73 -12.06 -13.78
C ARG A 45 10.92 -13.53 -13.44
N GLY A 46 9.80 -14.21 -13.14
CA GLY A 46 9.76 -15.65 -12.90
C GLY A 46 9.09 -16.40 -14.06
N ASP A 47 9.33 -17.69 -14.14
CA ASP A 47 8.70 -18.59 -15.10
C ASP A 47 7.33 -19.06 -14.58
N PHE A 48 6.39 -18.14 -14.54
CA PHE A 48 5.00 -18.39 -14.16
C PHE A 48 4.06 -17.44 -14.93
N ALA A 49 2.91 -17.97 -15.34
CA ALA A 49 1.99 -17.25 -16.21
C ALA A 49 1.23 -16.11 -15.49
N ARG A 50 0.98 -16.24 -14.19
CA ARG A 50 0.13 -15.36 -13.40
C ARG A 50 0.71 -15.12 -12.02
N GLY A 51 0.51 -13.89 -11.54
CA GLY A 51 0.84 -13.45 -10.19
C GLY A 51 1.97 -12.42 -10.15
N ILE A 52 1.97 -11.66 -9.07
CA ILE A 52 3.07 -10.78 -8.65
C ILE A 52 3.39 -11.16 -7.22
N PHE A 53 4.67 -11.42 -6.96
CA PHE A 53 5.20 -11.61 -5.62
C PHE A 53 6.15 -10.45 -5.31
N ALA A 54 5.87 -9.70 -4.27
CA ALA A 54 6.73 -8.63 -3.78
C ALA A 54 7.41 -9.07 -2.49
N SER A 55 8.72 -8.82 -2.40
CA SER A 55 9.53 -9.03 -1.21
C SER A 55 10.15 -7.70 -0.82
N VAL A 56 9.78 -7.17 0.32
CA VAL A 56 10.20 -5.86 0.81
C VAL A 56 10.96 -6.00 2.10
N TYR A 57 12.10 -5.33 2.20
CA TYR A 57 12.89 -5.26 3.43
C TYR A 57 12.96 -3.83 3.93
N THR A 58 12.76 -3.65 5.22
CA THR A 58 12.98 -2.38 5.91
C THR A 58 13.66 -2.61 7.25
N ARG A 59 14.31 -1.60 7.80
CA ARG A 59 14.86 -1.69 9.15
C ARG A 59 13.73 -1.81 10.16
N ALA A 60 13.92 -2.69 11.13
CA ALA A 60 12.99 -2.81 12.24
C ALA A 60 13.02 -1.53 13.10
N VAL A 61 11.88 -1.16 13.63
CA VAL A 61 11.77 -0.11 14.65
C VAL A 61 12.24 -0.70 15.97
N GLU A 62 13.10 0.03 16.66
CA GLU A 62 13.64 -0.40 17.95
C GLU A 62 12.53 -0.68 18.97
N GLY A 63 12.57 -1.82 19.62
CA GLY A 63 11.60 -2.22 20.63
C GLY A 63 10.31 -2.87 20.08
N MET A 64 10.09 -2.89 18.76
CA MET A 64 8.95 -3.60 18.18
C MET A 64 9.25 -5.10 18.01
N SER A 65 8.35 -5.94 18.48
CA SER A 65 8.37 -7.38 18.28
C SER A 65 7.69 -7.80 16.96
N LEU A 66 7.88 -9.05 16.53
CA LEU A 66 7.15 -9.60 15.39
C LEU A 66 5.62 -9.53 15.59
N GLU A 67 5.16 -9.75 16.82
CA GLU A 67 3.73 -9.71 17.15
C GLU A 67 3.16 -8.30 17.01
N ASP A 68 3.94 -7.26 17.35
CA ASP A 68 3.52 -5.87 17.18
C ASP A 68 3.35 -5.52 15.69
N TYR A 69 4.26 -6.02 14.82
CA TYR A 69 4.12 -5.84 13.37
C TYR A 69 2.91 -6.58 12.82
N ARG A 70 2.67 -7.84 13.24
CA ARG A 70 1.50 -8.62 12.81
C ARG A 70 0.20 -7.91 13.16
N LYS A 71 0.09 -7.48 14.42
CA LYS A 71 -1.07 -6.73 14.90
C LYS A 71 -1.29 -5.43 14.12
N LEU A 72 -0.20 -4.70 13.80
CA LEU A 72 -0.29 -3.48 12.99
C LEU A 72 -0.91 -3.76 11.61
N TYR A 73 -0.47 -4.83 10.93
CA TYR A 73 -1.02 -5.21 9.63
C TYR A 73 -2.44 -5.74 9.71
N GLU A 74 -2.77 -6.52 10.73
CA GLU A 74 -4.13 -7.01 10.98
C GLU A 74 -5.10 -5.86 11.22
N GLU A 75 -4.74 -4.91 12.07
CA GLU A 75 -5.56 -3.72 12.35
C GLU A 75 -5.71 -2.83 11.12
N TYR A 76 -4.62 -2.61 10.36
CA TYR A 76 -4.64 -1.76 9.17
C TYR A 76 -5.56 -2.31 8.07
N TYR A 77 -5.58 -3.62 7.88
CA TYR A 77 -6.38 -4.28 6.85
C TYR A 77 -7.69 -4.89 7.36
N ALA A 78 -8.06 -4.69 8.63
CA ALA A 78 -9.24 -5.30 9.26
C ALA A 78 -10.54 -5.07 8.48
N GLU A 79 -10.70 -3.90 7.88
CA GLU A 79 -11.90 -3.54 7.10
C GLU A 79 -11.73 -3.78 5.59
N SER A 80 -10.58 -4.28 5.14
CA SER A 80 -10.36 -4.54 3.72
C SER A 80 -11.03 -5.84 3.29
N PRO A 81 -11.93 -5.83 2.29
CA PRO A 81 -12.59 -7.05 1.84
C PRO A 81 -11.67 -7.97 1.03
N PHE A 82 -10.48 -7.51 0.65
CA PHE A 82 -9.60 -8.23 -0.28
C PHE A 82 -8.14 -8.35 0.14
N VAL A 83 -7.70 -7.67 1.21
CA VAL A 83 -6.34 -7.81 1.70
C VAL A 83 -6.36 -8.54 3.04
N PHE A 84 -5.56 -9.60 3.11
CA PHE A 84 -5.51 -10.48 4.29
C PHE A 84 -4.06 -10.60 4.76
N HIS A 85 -3.86 -10.43 6.06
CA HIS A 85 -2.60 -10.78 6.71
C HIS A 85 -2.58 -12.28 7.01
N SER A 86 -1.49 -12.96 6.68
CA SER A 86 -1.24 -14.36 6.99
C SER A 86 -0.18 -14.48 8.08
N SER A 87 -0.46 -15.22 9.15
CA SER A 87 0.53 -15.58 10.17
C SER A 87 1.51 -16.63 9.69
N GLU A 88 1.15 -17.38 8.65
CA GLU A 88 1.97 -18.37 7.97
C GLU A 88 2.51 -17.80 6.65
N GLY A 89 3.39 -18.52 5.99
CA GLY A 89 3.87 -18.12 4.66
C GLY A 89 2.74 -18.00 3.64
N ILE A 90 2.94 -17.23 2.59
CA ILE A 90 1.96 -16.99 1.53
C ILE A 90 2.38 -17.66 0.23
N SER A 91 1.38 -18.05 -0.58
CA SER A 91 1.58 -18.66 -1.89
C SER A 91 0.77 -17.95 -2.96
N MET A 92 1.36 -17.77 -4.15
CA MET A 92 0.63 -17.23 -5.30
C MET A 92 -0.57 -18.09 -5.72
N LYS A 93 -0.57 -19.39 -5.42
CA LYS A 93 -1.71 -20.28 -5.68
C LYS A 93 -2.98 -19.87 -4.96
N GLU A 94 -2.86 -19.17 -3.84
CA GLU A 94 -3.98 -18.71 -3.04
C GLU A 94 -4.67 -17.46 -3.61
N VAL A 95 -3.97 -16.71 -4.47
CA VAL A 95 -4.45 -15.44 -5.02
C VAL A 95 -4.73 -15.48 -6.52
N VAL A 96 -4.11 -16.39 -7.26
CA VAL A 96 -4.31 -16.50 -8.72
C VAL A 96 -5.77 -16.67 -9.08
N ASN A 97 -6.24 -15.89 -10.06
CA ASN A 97 -7.63 -15.74 -10.50
C ASN A 97 -8.58 -15.13 -9.44
N THR A 98 -8.06 -14.49 -8.41
CA THR A 98 -8.88 -13.80 -7.41
C THR A 98 -8.54 -12.32 -7.31
N ASN A 99 -9.42 -11.55 -6.66
CA ASN A 99 -9.15 -10.16 -6.30
C ASN A 99 -8.47 -10.04 -4.91
N LYS A 100 -7.86 -11.11 -4.41
CA LYS A 100 -7.20 -11.13 -3.11
C LYS A 100 -5.78 -10.58 -3.20
N GLY A 101 -5.34 -9.94 -2.12
CA GLY A 101 -3.95 -9.65 -1.80
C GLY A 101 -3.60 -10.31 -0.47
N LEU A 102 -2.49 -11.03 -0.42
CA LEU A 102 -1.96 -11.59 0.81
C LEU A 102 -0.72 -10.83 1.24
N VAL A 103 -0.58 -10.64 2.54
CA VAL A 103 0.58 -10.01 3.17
C VAL A 103 1.06 -10.92 4.30
N HIS A 104 2.36 -11.14 4.38
CA HIS A 104 3.02 -11.89 5.45
C HIS A 104 4.20 -11.08 5.97
N VAL A 105 4.39 -11.08 7.28
CA VAL A 105 5.44 -10.29 7.95
C VAL A 105 6.32 -11.19 8.78
N GLU A 106 7.63 -11.01 8.63
CA GLU A 106 8.67 -11.69 9.40
C GLU A 106 9.66 -10.67 9.98
N LEU A 107 10.32 -11.02 11.07
CA LEU A 107 11.35 -10.21 11.70
C LEU A 107 12.65 -11.00 11.76
N HIS A 108 13.72 -10.47 11.13
CA HIS A 108 15.03 -11.12 11.05
C HIS A 108 16.14 -10.11 11.37
N GLU A 109 16.90 -10.35 12.43
CA GLU A 109 18.14 -9.62 12.75
C GLU A 109 18.10 -8.09 12.54
N GLY A 110 17.02 -7.45 13.01
CA GLY A 110 16.85 -5.99 12.89
C GLY A 110 16.24 -5.52 11.57
N TYR A 111 15.75 -6.45 10.73
CA TYR A 111 14.99 -6.16 9.52
C TYR A 111 13.59 -6.76 9.58
N VAL A 112 12.62 -6.00 9.10
CA VAL A 112 11.28 -6.51 8.81
C VAL A 112 11.25 -6.92 7.35
N HIS A 113 10.88 -8.15 7.09
CA HIS A 113 10.58 -8.68 5.77
C HIS A 113 9.07 -8.70 5.57
N ILE A 114 8.59 -8.05 4.55
CA ILE A 114 7.17 -8.06 4.16
C ILE A 114 7.06 -8.75 2.81
N ALA A 115 6.46 -9.91 2.79
CA ALA A 115 6.09 -10.61 1.57
C ALA A 115 4.64 -10.29 1.20
N SER A 116 4.37 -10.03 -0.07
CA SER A 116 3.01 -9.83 -0.57
C SER A 116 2.81 -10.49 -1.91
N CYS A 117 1.62 -11.03 -2.15
CA CYS A 117 1.27 -11.57 -3.45
C CYS A 117 -0.15 -11.22 -3.87
N ILE A 118 -0.30 -11.02 -5.18
CA ILE A 118 -1.58 -10.74 -5.85
C ILE A 118 -1.64 -11.45 -7.20
N ASP A 119 -2.82 -11.58 -7.76
CA ASP A 119 -2.98 -11.88 -9.19
C ASP A 119 -2.74 -10.61 -10.02
N ASN A 120 -1.81 -10.65 -10.96
CA ASN A 120 -1.42 -9.51 -11.79
C ASN A 120 -2.51 -9.02 -12.75
N LEU A 121 -3.44 -9.88 -13.17
CA LEU A 121 -4.49 -9.56 -14.14
C LEU A 121 -5.87 -9.32 -13.49
N VAL A 122 -6.09 -9.81 -12.27
CA VAL A 122 -7.30 -9.54 -11.50
C VAL A 122 -7.04 -8.40 -10.51
N LYS A 123 -6.44 -8.66 -9.35
CA LYS A 123 -6.18 -7.61 -8.34
C LYS A 123 -5.26 -6.52 -8.89
N GLY A 124 -4.27 -6.88 -9.70
CA GLY A 124 -3.35 -5.93 -10.32
C GLY A 124 -3.91 -5.18 -11.54
N ALA A 125 -5.08 -5.55 -12.07
CA ALA A 125 -5.63 -4.94 -13.27
C ALA A 125 -7.17 -4.89 -13.27
N ALA A 126 -7.85 -5.86 -13.91
CA ALA A 126 -9.29 -5.81 -14.13
C ALA A 126 -10.11 -5.83 -12.83
N GLY A 127 -9.71 -6.62 -11.86
CA GLY A 127 -10.37 -6.70 -10.55
C GLY A 127 -10.29 -5.39 -9.79
N GLN A 128 -9.15 -4.71 -9.80
CA GLN A 128 -8.99 -3.39 -9.19
C GLN A 128 -9.87 -2.33 -9.90
N ALA A 129 -9.99 -2.42 -11.22
CA ALA A 129 -10.88 -1.51 -11.98
C ALA A 129 -12.35 -1.70 -11.58
N VAL A 130 -12.82 -2.94 -11.46
CA VAL A 130 -14.18 -3.24 -11.00
C VAL A 130 -14.38 -2.80 -9.54
N GLN A 131 -13.41 -3.03 -8.67
CA GLN A 131 -13.45 -2.60 -7.27
C GLN A 131 -13.60 -1.06 -7.17
N ASN A 132 -12.81 -0.31 -7.92
CA ASN A 132 -12.90 1.15 -7.97
C ASN A 132 -14.25 1.61 -8.55
N MET A 133 -14.73 0.96 -9.60
CA MET A 133 -16.06 1.24 -10.17
C MET A 133 -17.17 1.04 -9.11
N ASN A 134 -17.12 -0.06 -8.37
CA ASN A 134 -18.10 -0.32 -7.30
C ASN A 134 -18.12 0.82 -6.28
N LEU A 135 -16.94 1.26 -5.81
CA LEU A 135 -16.82 2.39 -4.88
C LEU A 135 -17.35 3.70 -5.48
N MET A 136 -17.02 3.99 -6.74
CA MET A 136 -17.46 5.22 -7.43
C MET A 136 -18.99 5.29 -7.60
N PHE A 137 -19.64 4.15 -7.81
CA PHE A 137 -21.09 4.07 -8.00
C PHE A 137 -21.86 3.71 -6.72
N GLY A 138 -21.21 3.65 -5.56
CA GLY A 138 -21.85 3.34 -4.29
C GLY A 138 -22.35 1.90 -4.17
N LEU A 139 -21.80 0.98 -4.95
CA LEU A 139 -22.06 -0.45 -4.84
C LEU A 139 -21.22 -1.06 -3.72
N PRO A 140 -21.62 -2.21 -3.15
CA PRO A 140 -20.73 -2.96 -2.27
C PRO A 140 -19.40 -3.24 -2.98
N GLU A 141 -18.30 -2.96 -2.32
CA GLU A 141 -16.94 -2.98 -2.88
C GLU A 141 -16.59 -4.32 -3.55
N ASP A 142 -17.13 -5.41 -3.03
CA ASP A 142 -16.86 -6.78 -3.47
C ASP A 142 -17.85 -7.31 -4.55
N THR A 143 -18.75 -6.48 -5.05
CA THR A 143 -19.71 -6.87 -6.07
C THR A 143 -19.01 -7.42 -7.32
N GLY A 144 -19.31 -8.68 -7.66
CA GLY A 144 -18.71 -9.37 -8.82
C GLY A 144 -17.27 -9.84 -8.63
N LEU A 145 -16.66 -9.64 -7.45
CA LEU A 145 -15.23 -9.90 -7.20
C LEU A 145 -14.96 -11.06 -6.22
N ARG A 146 -15.99 -11.75 -5.74
CA ARG A 146 -15.86 -12.95 -4.89
C ARG A 146 -15.48 -14.17 -5.71
N LEU A 147 -14.27 -14.14 -6.27
CA LEU A 147 -13.74 -15.18 -7.13
C LEU A 147 -13.04 -16.27 -6.30
N LYS A 148 -12.99 -17.49 -6.86
CA LYS A 148 -12.27 -18.62 -6.25
C LYS A 148 -10.89 -18.77 -6.91
N PRO A 149 -9.84 -19.08 -6.15
CA PRO A 149 -8.53 -19.39 -6.73
C PRO A 149 -8.63 -20.63 -7.63
N SER A 150 -7.83 -20.64 -8.69
CA SER A 150 -7.68 -21.84 -9.50
C SER A 150 -6.73 -22.81 -8.80
N ALA A 151 -7.18 -24.02 -8.57
CA ALA A 151 -6.29 -25.11 -8.23
C ALA A 151 -5.46 -25.48 -9.48
N PHE A 152 -4.13 -25.47 -9.33
CA PHE A 152 -3.19 -26.03 -10.31
C PHE A 152 -2.81 -27.44 -9.89
#